data_4dad828118bab406219f99261254ef1d
#
_entry.id   4dad828118bab406219f99261254ef1d
#
_cell.length_a   1.000
_cell.length_b   1.000
_cell.length_c   1.000
_cell.angle_alpha   90.00
_cell.angle_beta   90.00
_cell.angle_gamma   90.00
#
_symmetry.space_group_name_H-M   'P 1'
#
loop_
_entity.id
_entity.type
_entity.pdbx_description
1 polymer ?
#
loop_
_entity_poly.entity_id
_entity_poly.type
_entity_poly.pdbx_seq_one_letter_code
_entity_poly.pdbx_strand_id
1 'polypeptide(L)'
;MIKKNLLLRIFSSIFLSAILFFVIYSNIKIFNTFLILLILITFYEWKKLNKNFFITYCGYIFIAFSFLTVHLIKSYDIGYFLFLLLICISTDIGGFLFGKILGGPKLTSISPNKTISGLIGSFLLTLISSYLFLKFYFLPDTLSIYYLVNNYFFILFCSFVSQFGDLIVSYFKRKANVKDTGNIIPGHGGILDRIDGMIFVFPFFYIILLFF
;
A
#
# COMPACT_ATOMS: atom_id res chain seq x y z
N MET A 1 31.00 -2.70 2.27
CA MET A 1 29.72 -2.73 3.01
C MET A 1 28.52 -2.32 2.17
N ILE A 2 28.56 -1.24 1.38
CA ILE A 2 27.43 -0.72 0.57
C ILE A 2 26.92 -1.74 -0.47
N LYS A 3 27.82 -2.43 -1.20
CA LYS A 3 27.46 -3.47 -2.19
C LYS A 3 26.72 -4.67 -1.57
N LYS A 4 27.11 -5.12 -0.36
CA LYS A 4 26.46 -6.25 0.33
C LYS A 4 25.02 -5.92 0.75
N ASN A 5 24.77 -4.70 1.22
CA ASN A 5 23.42 -4.24 1.56
C ASN A 5 22.52 -4.07 0.33
N LEU A 6 23.10 -3.67 -0.81
CA LEU A 6 22.35 -3.56 -2.08
C LEU A 6 21.92 -4.94 -2.60
N LEU A 7 22.83 -5.91 -2.59
CA LEU A 7 22.52 -7.29 -2.99
C LEU A 7 21.43 -7.90 -2.10
N LEU A 8 21.52 -7.75 -0.77
CA LEU A 8 20.49 -8.22 0.15
C LEU A 8 19.11 -7.60 -0.15
N ARG A 9 19.07 -6.32 -0.50
CA ARG A 9 17.82 -5.65 -0.90
C ARG A 9 17.25 -6.21 -2.19
N ILE A 10 18.07 -6.43 -3.20
CA ILE A 10 17.63 -7.00 -4.48
C ILE A 10 17.09 -8.42 -4.27
N PHE A 11 17.83 -9.29 -3.55
CA PHE A 11 17.37 -10.64 -3.26
C PHE A 11 16.07 -10.68 -2.47
N SER A 12 15.95 -9.88 -1.42
CA SER A 12 14.72 -9.84 -0.62
C SER A 12 13.52 -9.29 -1.42
N SER A 13 13.72 -8.31 -2.31
CA SER A 13 12.65 -7.83 -3.19
C SER A 13 12.17 -8.89 -4.18
N ILE A 14 13.10 -9.59 -4.84
CA ILE A 14 12.76 -10.66 -5.79
C ILE A 14 12.05 -11.81 -5.06
N PHE A 15 12.55 -12.21 -3.92
CA PHE A 15 11.94 -13.28 -3.11
C PHE A 15 10.52 -12.92 -2.65
N LEU A 16 10.33 -11.70 -2.12
CA LEU A 16 9.03 -11.22 -1.69
C LEU A 16 8.05 -11.08 -2.86
N SER A 17 8.50 -10.58 -4.02
CA SER A 17 7.64 -10.47 -5.19
C SER A 17 7.22 -11.84 -5.72
N ALA A 18 8.11 -12.85 -5.70
CA ALA A 18 7.79 -14.22 -6.09
C ALA A 18 6.78 -14.85 -5.13
N ILE A 19 6.94 -14.69 -3.80
CA ILE A 19 5.97 -15.15 -2.81
C ILE A 19 4.61 -14.47 -3.03
N LEU A 20 4.60 -13.14 -3.19
CA LEU A 20 3.37 -12.38 -3.40
C LEU A 20 2.64 -12.86 -4.66
N PHE A 21 3.36 -13.02 -5.77
CA PHE A 21 2.81 -13.54 -7.01
C PHE A 21 2.19 -14.94 -6.81
N PHE A 22 2.93 -15.86 -6.19
CA PHE A 22 2.41 -17.21 -5.90
C PHE A 22 1.14 -17.15 -5.03
N VAL A 23 1.13 -16.34 -3.97
CA VAL A 23 0.00 -16.23 -3.04
C VAL A 23 -1.23 -15.59 -3.70
N ILE A 24 -1.02 -14.59 -4.57
CA ILE A 24 -2.13 -13.93 -5.28
C ILE A 24 -2.88 -14.92 -6.18
N TYR A 25 -2.14 -15.77 -6.90
CA TYR A 25 -2.74 -16.75 -7.83
C TYR A 25 -3.04 -18.11 -7.19
N SER A 26 -2.71 -18.29 -5.90
CA SER A 26 -3.07 -19.51 -5.17
C SER A 26 -4.56 -19.55 -4.80
N ASN A 27 -5.01 -20.71 -4.32
CA ASN A 27 -6.35 -20.86 -3.83
C ASN A 27 -6.62 -19.96 -2.59
N ILE A 28 -7.90 -19.68 -2.32
CA ILE A 28 -8.34 -18.76 -1.26
C ILE A 28 -7.84 -19.18 0.13
N LYS A 29 -7.66 -20.48 0.39
CA LYS A 29 -7.17 -20.97 1.68
C LYS A 29 -5.72 -20.54 1.94
N ILE A 30 -4.83 -20.71 0.95
CA ILE A 30 -3.41 -20.29 1.04
C ILE A 30 -3.33 -18.78 1.19
N PHE A 31 -4.12 -18.03 0.40
CA PHE A 31 -4.20 -16.58 0.51
C PHE A 31 -4.62 -16.13 1.91
N ASN A 32 -5.67 -16.72 2.48
CA ASN A 32 -6.15 -16.38 3.81
C ASN A 32 -5.13 -16.73 4.91
N THR A 33 -4.44 -17.86 4.80
CA THR A 33 -3.35 -18.19 5.73
C THR A 33 -2.25 -17.15 5.69
N PHE A 34 -1.87 -16.69 4.49
CA PHE A 34 -0.89 -15.63 4.31
C PHE A 34 -1.37 -14.28 4.90
N LEU A 35 -2.65 -13.90 4.69
CA LEU A 35 -3.23 -12.70 5.29
C LEU A 35 -3.19 -12.76 6.83
N ILE A 36 -3.52 -13.91 7.44
CA ILE A 36 -3.46 -14.08 8.89
C ILE A 36 -2.04 -13.87 9.41
N LEU A 37 -1.03 -14.43 8.73
CA LEU A 37 0.37 -14.20 9.09
C LEU A 37 0.75 -12.71 8.99
N LEU A 38 0.32 -12.02 7.94
CA LEU A 38 0.56 -10.59 7.79
C LEU A 38 -0.12 -9.76 8.89
N ILE A 39 -1.37 -10.09 9.26
CA ILE A 39 -2.09 -9.43 10.38
C ILE A 39 -1.29 -9.56 11.69
N LEU A 40 -0.84 -10.76 12.04
CA LEU A 40 -0.09 -10.98 13.27
C LEU A 40 1.21 -10.18 13.31
N ILE A 41 1.94 -10.13 12.18
CA ILE A 41 3.16 -9.36 12.06
C ILE A 41 2.87 -7.84 12.17
N THR A 42 1.86 -7.35 11.46
CA THR A 42 1.50 -5.93 11.50
C THR A 42 0.98 -5.48 12.86
N PHE A 43 0.26 -6.35 13.58
CA PHE A 43 -0.14 -6.09 14.96
C PHE A 43 1.07 -5.94 15.88
N TYR A 44 2.05 -6.84 15.75
CA TYR A 44 3.28 -6.78 16.51
C TYR A 44 4.06 -5.50 16.23
N GLU A 45 4.21 -5.10 14.95
CA GLU A 45 4.89 -3.87 14.57
C GLU A 45 4.13 -2.63 15.06
N TRP A 46 2.80 -2.59 14.91
CA TRP A 46 1.96 -1.50 15.38
C TRP A 46 2.05 -1.31 16.90
N LYS A 47 2.05 -2.39 17.67
CA LYS A 47 2.21 -2.35 19.14
C LYS A 47 3.51 -1.65 19.55
N LYS A 48 4.59 -1.86 18.82
CA LYS A 48 5.88 -1.23 19.10
C LYS A 48 5.89 0.28 18.88
N LEU A 49 5.05 0.79 17.98
CA LEU A 49 4.96 2.22 17.67
C LEU A 49 4.18 3.01 18.72
N ASN A 50 3.32 2.36 19.48
CA ASN A 50 2.37 3.04 20.36
C ASN A 50 2.45 2.53 21.80
N LYS A 51 2.67 3.46 22.74
CA LYS A 51 2.60 3.17 24.19
C LYS A 51 1.18 3.41 24.77
N ASN A 52 0.35 4.18 24.05
CA ASN A 52 -1.01 4.47 24.48
C ASN A 52 -1.93 3.30 24.14
N PHE A 53 -2.59 2.74 25.18
CA PHE A 53 -3.51 1.62 25.07
C PHE A 53 -4.62 1.87 24.03
N PHE A 54 -5.30 3.00 24.13
CA PHE A 54 -6.42 3.35 23.25
C PHE A 54 -6.00 3.39 21.77
N ILE A 55 -4.91 4.10 21.46
CA ILE A 55 -4.37 4.18 20.08
C ILE A 55 -3.98 2.80 19.55
N THR A 56 -3.39 1.96 20.40
CA THR A 56 -3.00 0.60 20.03
C THR A 56 -4.19 -0.25 19.62
N TYR A 57 -5.28 -0.21 20.41
CA TYR A 57 -6.49 -1.01 20.11
C TYR A 57 -7.28 -0.45 18.92
N CYS A 58 -7.40 0.87 18.79
CA CYS A 58 -7.98 1.48 17.58
C CYS A 58 -7.22 1.06 16.32
N GLY A 59 -5.88 1.03 16.38
CA GLY A 59 -5.04 0.56 15.27
C GLY A 59 -5.24 -0.92 14.95
N TYR A 60 -5.39 -1.79 15.96
CA TYR A 60 -5.69 -3.20 15.73
C TYR A 60 -7.03 -3.40 15.01
N ILE A 61 -8.08 -2.69 15.44
CA ILE A 61 -9.39 -2.76 14.80
C ILE A 61 -9.28 -2.27 13.35
N PHE A 62 -8.59 -1.17 13.11
CA PHE A 62 -8.40 -0.63 11.76
C PHE A 62 -7.59 -1.58 10.86
N ILE A 63 -6.48 -2.12 11.34
CA ILE A 63 -5.66 -3.09 10.60
C ILE A 63 -6.49 -4.35 10.29
N ALA A 64 -7.20 -4.91 11.27
CA ALA A 64 -8.07 -6.08 11.06
C ALA A 64 -9.14 -5.81 9.99
N PHE A 65 -9.80 -4.64 10.06
CA PHE A 65 -10.77 -4.21 9.05
C PHE A 65 -10.12 -4.09 7.66
N SER A 66 -8.91 -3.51 7.57
CA SER A 66 -8.19 -3.38 6.32
C SER A 66 -7.89 -4.74 5.66
N PHE A 67 -7.41 -5.70 6.44
CA PHE A 67 -7.15 -7.05 5.91
C PHE A 67 -8.44 -7.81 5.55
N LEU A 68 -9.53 -7.56 6.27
CA LEU A 68 -10.85 -8.09 5.91
C LEU A 68 -11.28 -7.57 4.54
N THR A 69 -11.13 -6.26 4.28
CA THR A 69 -11.48 -5.68 2.97
C THR A 69 -10.59 -6.21 1.84
N VAL A 70 -9.31 -6.47 2.10
CA VAL A 70 -8.41 -7.16 1.15
C VAL A 70 -8.95 -8.55 0.78
N HIS A 71 -9.37 -9.33 1.78
CA HIS A 71 -9.98 -10.64 1.55
C HIS A 71 -11.28 -10.53 0.73
N LEU A 72 -12.18 -9.63 1.12
CA LEU A 72 -13.49 -9.46 0.45
C LEU A 72 -13.32 -9.01 -1.00
N ILE A 73 -12.46 -8.03 -1.28
CA ILE A 73 -12.22 -7.53 -2.64
C ILE A 73 -11.60 -8.63 -3.51
N LYS A 74 -10.60 -9.38 -3.01
CA LYS A 74 -10.02 -10.50 -3.78
C LYS A 74 -11.03 -11.62 -4.02
N SER A 75 -11.89 -11.91 -3.04
CA SER A 75 -12.92 -12.94 -3.16
C SER A 75 -14.02 -12.54 -4.13
N TYR A 76 -14.29 -11.24 -4.26
CA TYR A 76 -15.23 -10.69 -5.22
C TYR A 76 -14.66 -10.80 -6.65
N ASP A 77 -13.49 -10.22 -6.89
CA ASP A 77 -12.77 -10.33 -8.15
C ASP A 77 -11.27 -10.01 -8.00
N ILE A 78 -10.43 -10.84 -8.58
CA ILE A 78 -8.97 -10.68 -8.54
C ILE A 78 -8.51 -9.43 -9.32
N GLY A 79 -9.25 -9.01 -10.34
CA GLY A 79 -8.91 -7.83 -11.14
C GLY A 79 -8.98 -6.55 -10.34
N TYR A 80 -10.03 -6.36 -9.52
CA TYR A 80 -10.10 -5.19 -8.62
C TYR A 80 -9.00 -5.21 -7.57
N PHE A 81 -8.68 -6.38 -7.03
CA PHE A 81 -7.56 -6.52 -6.11
C PHE A 81 -6.23 -6.12 -6.77
N LEU A 82 -5.94 -6.62 -7.97
CA LEU A 82 -4.73 -6.28 -8.72
C LEU A 82 -4.70 -4.79 -9.11
N PHE A 83 -5.84 -4.22 -9.47
CA PHE A 83 -5.96 -2.80 -9.80
C PHE A 83 -5.60 -1.90 -8.62
N LEU A 84 -6.09 -2.21 -7.42
CA LEU A 84 -5.76 -1.45 -6.21
C LEU A 84 -4.28 -1.61 -5.82
N LEU A 85 -3.72 -2.82 -5.94
CA LEU A 85 -2.29 -3.03 -5.76
C LEU A 85 -1.48 -2.18 -6.74
N LEU A 86 -1.88 -2.14 -8.00
CA LEU A 86 -1.23 -1.34 -9.03
C LEU A 86 -1.27 0.16 -8.67
N ILE A 87 -2.41 0.68 -8.21
CA ILE A 87 -2.54 2.07 -7.74
C ILE A 87 -1.54 2.35 -6.62
N CYS A 88 -1.48 1.53 -5.58
CA CYS A 88 -0.55 1.74 -4.47
C CYS A 88 0.91 1.70 -4.94
N ILE A 89 1.29 0.68 -5.70
CA ILE A 89 2.67 0.51 -6.19
C ILE A 89 3.07 1.67 -7.11
N SER A 90 2.20 2.07 -8.05
CA SER A 90 2.51 3.18 -8.96
C SER A 90 2.56 4.53 -8.24
N THR A 91 1.75 4.72 -7.21
CA THR A 91 1.82 5.91 -6.34
C THR A 91 3.19 6.01 -5.67
N ASP A 92 3.68 4.92 -5.08
CA ASP A 92 4.98 4.90 -4.39
C ASP A 92 6.15 5.07 -5.35
N ILE A 93 6.13 4.35 -6.48
CA ILE A 93 7.16 4.46 -7.52
C ILE A 93 7.18 5.87 -8.10
N GLY A 94 6.03 6.43 -8.45
CA GLY A 94 5.91 7.79 -8.96
C GLY A 94 6.44 8.82 -7.99
N GLY A 95 6.03 8.71 -6.71
CA GLY A 95 6.51 9.57 -5.64
C GLY A 95 8.02 9.55 -5.47
N PHE A 96 8.61 8.36 -5.49
CA PHE A 96 10.05 8.18 -5.37
C PHE A 96 10.82 8.69 -6.61
N LEU A 97 10.41 8.29 -7.81
CA LEU A 97 11.12 8.64 -9.05
C LEU A 97 11.09 10.15 -9.30
N PHE A 98 9.91 10.75 -9.35
CA PHE A 98 9.76 12.17 -9.62
C PHE A 98 10.32 13.03 -8.48
N GLY A 99 10.14 12.60 -7.23
CA GLY A 99 10.72 13.28 -6.08
C GLY A 99 12.25 13.29 -6.10
N LYS A 100 12.87 12.21 -6.57
CA LYS A 100 14.33 12.11 -6.67
C LYS A 100 14.90 12.85 -7.90
N ILE A 101 14.23 12.78 -9.04
CA ILE A 101 14.72 13.36 -10.30
C ILE A 101 14.51 14.90 -10.31
N LEU A 102 13.31 15.34 -9.96
CA LEU A 102 12.95 16.76 -10.01
C LEU A 102 13.27 17.52 -8.71
N GLY A 103 13.29 16.80 -7.58
CA GLY A 103 13.52 17.43 -6.27
C GLY A 103 12.43 18.45 -5.93
N GLY A 104 12.80 19.54 -5.29
CA GLY A 104 11.89 20.66 -4.97
C GLY A 104 11.49 20.74 -3.50
N PRO A 105 10.46 21.55 -3.18
CA PRO A 105 10.04 21.77 -1.80
C PRO A 105 9.55 20.49 -1.14
N LYS A 106 9.84 20.35 0.15
CA LYS A 106 9.40 19.22 0.95
C LYS A 106 7.88 19.26 1.13
N LEU A 107 7.23 18.11 1.03
CA LEU A 107 5.78 17.98 1.19
C LEU A 107 5.36 18.20 2.65
N THR A 108 6.08 17.59 3.59
CA THR A 108 5.79 17.69 5.04
C THR A 108 7.07 17.58 5.87
N SER A 109 7.01 18.07 7.12
CA SER A 109 8.08 17.88 8.12
C SER A 109 8.14 16.45 8.64
N ILE A 110 7.05 15.70 8.60
CA ILE A 110 6.91 14.33 9.10
C ILE A 110 7.75 13.35 8.26
N SER A 111 7.74 13.55 6.94
CA SER A 111 8.50 12.75 5.97
C SER A 111 9.34 13.67 5.09
N PRO A 112 10.57 14.05 5.54
CA PRO A 112 11.39 15.07 4.88
C PRO A 112 11.92 14.65 3.49
N ASN A 113 11.78 13.38 3.12
CA ASN A 113 12.16 12.86 1.80
C ASN A 113 11.04 12.96 0.77
N LYS A 114 9.81 13.25 1.18
CA LYS A 114 8.69 13.48 0.26
C LYS A 114 8.69 14.93 -0.24
N THR A 115 8.54 15.09 -1.56
CA THR A 115 8.52 16.38 -2.24
C THR A 115 7.19 16.63 -2.94
N ILE A 116 6.87 17.90 -3.24
CA ILE A 116 5.67 18.25 -4.01
C ILE A 116 5.76 17.68 -5.44
N SER A 117 6.94 17.70 -6.06
CA SER A 117 7.17 17.06 -7.36
C SER A 117 6.91 15.55 -7.34
N GLY A 118 7.28 14.87 -6.22
CA GLY A 118 6.96 13.47 -6.00
C GLY A 118 5.45 13.23 -5.90
N LEU A 119 4.70 14.10 -5.21
CA LEU A 119 3.24 14.02 -5.13
C LEU A 119 2.59 14.12 -6.52
N ILE A 120 3.00 15.09 -7.34
CA ILE A 120 2.50 15.23 -8.72
C ILE A 120 2.89 14.01 -9.55
N GLY A 121 4.14 13.56 -9.43
CA GLY A 121 4.65 12.39 -10.16
C GLY A 121 3.93 11.09 -9.79
N SER A 122 3.52 10.92 -8.54
CA SER A 122 2.72 9.77 -8.13
C SER A 122 1.35 9.78 -8.81
N PHE A 123 0.67 10.92 -8.89
CA PHE A 123 -0.61 11.04 -9.60
C PHE A 123 -0.46 10.74 -11.09
N LEU A 124 0.55 11.30 -11.75
CA LEU A 124 0.79 11.05 -13.17
C LEU A 124 1.07 9.56 -13.45
N LEU A 125 1.96 8.94 -12.69
CA LEU A 125 2.30 7.53 -12.90
C LEU A 125 1.10 6.63 -12.60
N THR A 126 0.31 6.93 -11.57
CA THR A 126 -0.90 6.18 -11.24
C THR A 126 -1.94 6.28 -12.36
N LEU A 127 -2.18 7.44 -12.94
CA LEU A 127 -3.10 7.59 -14.08
C LEU A 127 -2.64 6.79 -15.29
N ILE A 128 -1.36 6.88 -15.64
CA ILE A 128 -0.80 6.15 -16.80
C ILE A 128 -0.91 4.65 -16.58
N SER A 129 -0.51 4.14 -15.42
CA SER A 129 -0.55 2.71 -15.12
C SER A 129 -1.98 2.17 -15.04
N SER A 130 -2.90 2.93 -14.45
CA SER A 130 -4.32 2.58 -14.39
C SER A 130 -4.97 2.54 -15.78
N TYR A 131 -4.68 3.53 -16.63
CA TYR A 131 -5.14 3.53 -18.02
C TYR A 131 -4.64 2.30 -18.80
N LEU A 132 -3.36 1.97 -18.67
CA LEU A 132 -2.78 0.79 -19.32
C LEU A 132 -3.41 -0.51 -18.77
N PHE A 133 -3.61 -0.60 -17.48
CA PHE A 133 -4.25 -1.77 -16.87
C PHE A 133 -5.66 -1.97 -17.41
N LEU A 134 -6.50 -0.93 -17.41
CA LEU A 134 -7.88 -0.99 -17.89
C LEU A 134 -7.97 -1.27 -19.39
N LYS A 135 -6.98 -0.88 -20.18
CA LYS A 135 -6.91 -1.17 -21.61
C LYS A 135 -6.60 -2.64 -21.91
N PHE A 136 -5.75 -3.27 -21.09
CA PHE A 136 -5.28 -4.65 -21.33
C PHE A 136 -5.94 -5.69 -20.44
N TYR A 137 -6.55 -5.30 -19.34
CA TYR A 137 -7.22 -6.19 -18.40
C TYR A 137 -8.72 -5.92 -18.40
N PHE A 138 -9.50 -6.94 -18.74
CA PHE A 138 -10.95 -6.84 -18.74
C PHE A 138 -11.48 -7.04 -17.31
N LEU A 139 -11.95 -5.97 -16.69
CA LEU A 139 -12.64 -6.07 -15.39
C LEU A 139 -14.10 -6.52 -15.64
N PRO A 140 -14.66 -7.37 -14.74
CA PRO A 140 -16.06 -7.80 -14.88
C PRO A 140 -17.00 -6.60 -14.85
N ASP A 141 -17.88 -6.53 -15.86
CA ASP A 141 -18.84 -5.44 -16.04
C ASP A 141 -20.03 -5.56 -15.08
N THR A 142 -19.85 -5.16 -13.83
CA THR A 142 -20.98 -4.57 -13.12
C THR A 142 -20.98 -3.09 -13.48
N LEU A 143 -22.02 -2.62 -14.17
CA LEU A 143 -22.06 -1.29 -14.80
C LEU A 143 -21.60 -0.15 -13.87
N SER A 144 -22.00 -0.18 -12.60
CA SER A 144 -21.67 0.84 -11.61
C SER A 144 -20.18 0.86 -11.22
N ILE A 145 -19.57 -0.32 -11.03
CA ILE A 145 -18.15 -0.43 -10.63
C ILE A 145 -17.24 -0.08 -11.80
N TYR A 146 -17.63 -0.45 -13.04
CA TYR A 146 -16.89 -0.09 -14.25
C TYR A 146 -16.78 1.43 -14.42
N TYR A 147 -17.88 2.17 -14.22
CA TYR A 147 -17.84 3.64 -14.26
C TYR A 147 -16.99 4.25 -13.15
N LEU A 148 -17.01 3.66 -11.95
CA LEU A 148 -16.19 4.12 -10.84
C LEU A 148 -14.70 3.98 -11.15
N VAL A 149 -14.28 2.79 -11.60
CA VAL A 149 -12.87 2.46 -11.86
C VAL A 149 -12.31 3.22 -13.07
N ASN A 150 -13.15 3.52 -14.07
CA ASN A 150 -12.77 4.36 -15.21
C ASN A 150 -12.78 5.87 -14.91
N ASN A 151 -13.22 6.28 -13.70
CA ASN A 151 -13.21 7.67 -13.32
C ASN A 151 -11.84 8.11 -12.86
N TYR A 152 -11.17 8.97 -13.60
CA TYR A 152 -9.84 9.51 -13.29
C TYR A 152 -9.78 10.19 -11.91
N PHE A 153 -10.82 10.89 -11.51
CA PHE A 153 -10.90 11.50 -10.18
C PHE A 153 -10.88 10.44 -9.07
N PHE A 154 -11.55 9.32 -9.28
CA PHE A 154 -11.54 8.22 -8.33
C PHE A 154 -10.14 7.58 -8.21
N ILE A 155 -9.46 7.36 -9.32
CA ILE A 155 -8.07 6.85 -9.36
C ILE A 155 -7.13 7.79 -8.60
N LEU A 156 -7.22 9.10 -8.87
CA LEU A 156 -6.43 10.12 -8.18
C LEU A 156 -6.73 10.15 -6.68
N PHE A 157 -8.00 9.96 -6.30
CA PHE A 157 -8.39 9.94 -4.89
C PHE A 157 -7.85 8.70 -4.18
N CYS A 158 -7.85 7.52 -4.81
CA CYS A 158 -7.19 6.32 -4.28
C CYS A 158 -5.68 6.53 -4.11
N SER A 159 -4.99 7.16 -5.08
CA SER A 159 -3.58 7.52 -4.97
C SER A 159 -3.34 8.50 -3.81
N PHE A 160 -4.21 9.49 -3.64
CA PHE A 160 -4.15 10.42 -2.50
C PHE A 160 -4.31 9.69 -1.17
N VAL A 161 -5.29 8.78 -1.06
CA VAL A 161 -5.52 7.96 0.15
C VAL A 161 -4.29 7.10 0.46
N SER A 162 -3.63 6.51 -0.55
CA SER A 162 -2.38 5.76 -0.37
C SER A 162 -1.29 6.63 0.25
N GLN A 163 -1.06 7.82 -0.31
CA GLN A 163 -0.04 8.74 0.21
C GLN A 163 -0.35 9.25 1.61
N PHE A 164 -1.63 9.50 1.89
CA PHE A 164 -2.09 9.94 3.20
C PHE A 164 -1.88 8.83 4.25
N GLY A 165 -2.13 7.57 3.88
CA GLY A 165 -1.87 6.40 4.72
C GLY A 165 -0.41 6.28 5.12
N ASP A 166 0.52 6.35 4.14
CA ASP A 166 1.96 6.35 4.43
C ASP A 166 2.36 7.54 5.34
N LEU A 167 1.77 8.73 5.18
CA LEU A 167 2.04 9.86 6.06
C LEU A 167 1.56 9.60 7.50
N ILE A 168 0.39 8.95 7.68
CA ILE A 168 -0.12 8.58 9.01
C ILE A 168 0.83 7.59 9.69
N VAL A 169 1.22 6.52 9.00
CA VAL A 169 2.16 5.53 9.56
C VAL A 169 3.51 6.19 9.85
N SER A 170 3.99 7.06 8.95
CA SER A 170 5.20 7.85 9.15
C SER A 170 5.12 8.75 10.39
N TYR A 171 3.98 9.38 10.66
CA TYR A 171 3.76 10.16 11.88
C TYR A 171 3.94 9.31 13.14
N PHE A 172 3.34 8.12 13.20
CA PHE A 172 3.50 7.22 14.36
C PHE A 172 4.94 6.74 14.52
N LYS A 173 5.66 6.47 13.44
CA LYS A 173 7.10 6.16 13.47
C LYS A 173 7.91 7.30 14.11
N ARG A 174 7.68 8.55 13.72
CA ARG A 174 8.37 9.70 14.31
C ARG A 174 8.02 9.90 15.78
N LYS A 175 6.74 9.73 16.15
CA LYS A 175 6.29 9.79 17.54
C LYS A 175 6.94 8.71 18.41
N ALA A 176 7.24 7.54 17.85
CA ALA A 176 7.95 6.46 18.50
C ALA A 176 9.50 6.62 18.45
N ASN A 177 10.02 7.70 17.84
CA ASN A 177 11.45 7.93 17.60
C ASN A 177 12.14 6.80 16.81
N VAL A 178 11.41 6.16 15.88
CA VAL A 178 11.96 5.13 14.98
C VAL A 178 11.83 5.58 13.53
N LYS A 179 12.66 4.98 12.68
CA LYS A 179 12.61 5.20 11.23
C LYS A 179 11.74 4.18 10.53
N ASP A 180 11.86 2.93 10.90
CA ASP A 180 11.17 1.79 10.30
C ASP A 180 10.33 1.08 11.38
N THR A 181 9.22 0.43 11.01
CA THR A 181 8.31 -0.23 11.94
C THR A 181 8.89 -1.52 12.52
N GLY A 182 9.83 -2.14 11.80
CA GLY A 182 10.49 -3.38 12.19
C GLY A 182 11.72 -3.68 11.35
N ASN A 183 12.30 -4.87 11.56
CA ASN A 183 13.46 -5.38 10.82
C ASN A 183 13.20 -6.77 10.24
N ILE A 184 11.94 -7.13 10.01
CA ILE A 184 11.53 -8.46 9.56
C ILE A 184 12.00 -8.71 8.13
N ILE A 185 11.97 -7.67 7.28
CA ILE A 185 12.44 -7.78 5.90
C ILE A 185 13.89 -7.29 5.83
N PRO A 186 14.87 -8.18 5.57
CA PRO A 186 16.28 -7.81 5.51
C PRO A 186 16.54 -6.66 4.51
N GLY A 187 17.04 -5.54 5.02
CA GLY A 187 17.36 -4.34 4.24
C GLY A 187 16.14 -3.47 3.84
N HIS A 188 14.90 -3.86 4.20
CA HIS A 188 13.67 -3.15 3.81
C HIS A 188 12.81 -2.67 4.98
N GLY A 189 13.16 -2.97 6.24
CA GLY A 189 12.38 -2.56 7.41
C GLY A 189 11.28 -3.55 7.79
N GLY A 190 10.14 -3.04 8.24
CA GLY A 190 8.98 -3.83 8.63
C GLY A 190 8.03 -4.14 7.47
N ILE A 191 7.07 -5.03 7.74
CA ILE A 191 5.95 -5.34 6.83
C ILE A 191 5.00 -4.15 6.75
N LEU A 192 4.69 -3.52 7.89
CA LEU A 192 3.82 -2.34 7.92
C LEU A 192 4.38 -1.18 7.08
N ASP A 193 5.72 -1.05 6.95
CA ASP A 193 6.38 -0.08 6.06
C ASP A 193 6.15 -0.36 4.57
N ARG A 194 5.62 -1.52 4.20
CA ARG A 194 5.37 -1.94 2.80
C ARG A 194 3.91 -1.89 2.42
N ILE A 195 3.04 -1.88 3.39
CA ILE A 195 1.59 -1.90 3.17
C ILE A 195 0.89 -0.65 3.74
N ASP A 196 1.66 0.32 4.22
CA ASP A 196 1.16 1.53 4.89
C ASP A 196 0.16 2.33 4.06
N GLY A 197 0.33 2.45 2.75
CA GLY A 197 -0.67 3.00 1.84
C GLY A 197 -1.85 2.04 1.59
N MET A 198 -1.55 0.75 1.42
CA MET A 198 -2.56 -0.27 1.09
C MET A 198 -3.61 -0.42 2.18
N ILE A 199 -3.24 -0.41 3.46
CA ILE A 199 -4.17 -0.55 4.58
C ILE A 199 -5.21 0.58 4.66
N PHE A 200 -5.04 1.67 3.92
CA PHE A 200 -6.03 2.75 3.78
C PHE A 200 -6.82 2.65 2.48
N VAL A 201 -6.17 2.29 1.36
CA VAL A 201 -6.81 2.23 0.04
C VAL A 201 -7.86 1.13 -0.04
N PHE A 202 -7.58 -0.07 0.48
CA PHE A 202 -8.52 -1.19 0.40
C PHE A 202 -9.81 -0.94 1.19
N PRO A 203 -9.79 -0.50 2.47
CA PRO A 203 -11.00 -0.12 3.17
C PRO A 203 -11.77 1.01 2.48
N PHE A 204 -11.06 2.03 1.99
CA PHE A 204 -11.66 3.14 1.29
C PHE A 204 -12.43 2.66 0.05
N PHE A 205 -11.79 1.87 -0.79
CA PHE A 205 -12.44 1.29 -1.97
C PHE A 205 -13.64 0.42 -1.60
N TYR A 206 -13.51 -0.45 -0.60
CA TYR A 206 -14.57 -1.33 -0.15
C TYR A 206 -15.79 -0.55 0.38
N ILE A 207 -15.57 0.51 1.15
CA ILE A 207 -16.65 1.37 1.63
C ILE A 207 -17.40 1.98 0.45
N ILE A 208 -16.69 2.48 -0.56
CA ILE A 208 -17.33 3.03 -1.76
C ILE A 208 -18.13 1.96 -2.50
N LEU A 209 -17.61 0.74 -2.64
CA LEU A 209 -18.32 -0.37 -3.24
C LEU A 209 -19.68 -0.69 -2.58
N LEU A 210 -19.84 -0.42 -1.28
CA LEU A 210 -21.09 -0.64 -0.57
C LEU A 210 -22.18 0.37 -0.94
N PHE A 211 -21.82 1.51 -1.57
CA PHE A 211 -22.76 2.56 -1.99
C PHE A 211 -23.08 2.52 -3.48
N PHE A 212 -22.42 1.68 -4.26
CA PHE A 212 -22.61 1.49 -5.70
C PHE A 212 -23.04 0.06 -6.04
#